data_f657e151a1ae7117e4e5489422262ab3
#
_entry.id   f657e151a1ae7117e4e5489422262ab3
#
_cell.length_a   1.000
_cell.length_b   1.000
_cell.length_c   1.000
_cell.angle_alpha   90.00
_cell.angle_beta   90.00
_cell.angle_gamma   90.00
#
_symmetry.space_group_name_H-M   'P 1'
#
loop_
_entity.id
_entity.type
_entity.pdbx_description
1 polymer ?
#
loop_
_entity_poly.entity_id
_entity_poly.type
_entity_poly.pdbx_seq_one_letter_code
_entity_poly.pdbx_strand_id
1 'polypeptide(L)'
;MAGMKIVPVKCDEDGNIDMADLEKKAIMNTFELAAIMVTYPSTHGVFEPTIKDICRIVHENGGQVYLDGANLNAQVCLAKPCDYGADVCHLNLHKTFCIPHGGGGPGVGPIGVAKHLTPFVTHRVSAAEQGSASILPISWMYIRMMGGDGLQKATEVSLLTANWLAHQIDPYFKVLYKGNNDRVAHECIFDCRNMPVTAEDIAKRLMDYGFHAPTLSWPVLGTMMVEPTESESLDELKRFAKAMAMIAGEIYVDRDMVKNAPYTAKEIVGEWKHKFSRQDAAYPMKQENKFWPAVARIDNVYGDRNLVCSCNNILEDENP
;
A
#
# COMPACT_ATOMS: atom_id res chain seq x y z
N MET A 1 5.66 19.93 -10.04
CA MET A 1 7.05 20.15 -10.44
C MET A 1 7.21 20.18 -11.95
N ALA A 2 6.55 19.28 -12.71
CA ALA A 2 6.64 19.28 -14.18
C ALA A 2 5.88 20.42 -14.88
N GLY A 3 5.07 21.20 -14.17
CA GLY A 3 4.30 22.32 -14.73
C GLY A 3 3.13 21.89 -15.62
N MET A 4 2.72 20.63 -15.56
CA MET A 4 1.64 20.09 -16.38
C MET A 4 0.28 20.29 -15.71
N LYS A 5 -0.76 20.47 -16.55
CA LYS A 5 -2.15 20.48 -16.10
C LYS A 5 -2.64 19.04 -15.89
N ILE A 6 -3.22 18.75 -14.75
CA ILE A 6 -3.79 17.45 -14.44
C ILE A 6 -5.24 17.38 -14.93
N VAL A 7 -5.55 16.32 -15.68
CA VAL A 7 -6.90 15.97 -16.12
C VAL A 7 -7.24 14.59 -15.53
N PRO A 8 -8.02 14.52 -14.43
CA PRO A 8 -8.32 13.25 -13.80
C PRO A 8 -9.24 12.41 -14.70
N VAL A 9 -8.92 11.11 -14.83
CA VAL A 9 -9.77 10.10 -15.47
C VAL A 9 -10.51 9.34 -14.37
N LYS A 10 -11.79 9.08 -14.59
CA LYS A 10 -12.63 8.36 -13.63
C LYS A 10 -12.29 6.87 -13.61
N CYS A 11 -12.60 6.23 -12.47
CA CYS A 11 -12.73 4.79 -12.39
C CYS A 11 -14.22 4.42 -12.34
N ASP A 12 -14.53 3.20 -12.80
CA ASP A 12 -15.84 2.60 -12.69
C ASP A 12 -16.11 2.04 -11.27
N GLU A 13 -17.28 1.42 -11.09
CA GLU A 13 -17.69 0.85 -9.80
C GLU A 13 -16.87 -0.38 -9.40
N ASP A 14 -16.23 -1.05 -10.37
CA ASP A 14 -15.38 -2.22 -10.16
C ASP A 14 -13.91 -1.85 -9.87
N GLY A 15 -13.59 -0.55 -9.89
CA GLY A 15 -12.25 -0.03 -9.63
C GLY A 15 -11.34 0.00 -10.87
N ASN A 16 -11.87 -0.25 -12.07
CA ASN A 16 -11.16 -0.16 -13.33
C ASN A 16 -11.25 1.25 -13.92
N ILE A 17 -10.44 1.56 -14.92
CA ILE A 17 -10.48 2.84 -15.62
C ILE A 17 -11.75 2.92 -16.48
N ASP A 18 -12.50 4.02 -16.34
CA ASP A 18 -13.63 4.34 -17.22
C ASP A 18 -13.10 4.68 -18.62
N MET A 19 -13.19 3.69 -19.52
CA MET A 19 -12.65 3.79 -20.88
C MET A 19 -13.31 4.89 -21.71
N ALA A 20 -14.60 5.15 -21.49
CA ALA A 20 -15.32 6.20 -22.20
C ALA A 20 -14.87 7.60 -21.75
N ASP A 21 -14.64 7.76 -20.45
CA ASP A 21 -14.10 9.00 -19.89
C ASP A 21 -12.65 9.22 -20.35
N LEU A 22 -11.83 8.15 -20.39
CA LEU A 22 -10.45 8.22 -20.88
C LEU A 22 -10.42 8.66 -22.36
N GLU A 23 -11.13 7.97 -23.23
CA GLU A 23 -11.15 8.27 -24.67
C GLU A 23 -11.61 9.69 -24.94
N LYS A 24 -12.72 10.11 -24.32
CA LYS A 24 -13.21 11.49 -24.41
C LYS A 24 -12.16 12.51 -24.02
N LYS A 25 -11.47 12.29 -22.89
CA LYS A 25 -10.46 13.24 -22.39
C LYS A 25 -9.19 13.24 -23.23
N ALA A 26 -8.75 12.09 -23.72
CA ALA A 26 -7.62 11.99 -24.63
C ALA A 26 -7.87 12.78 -25.91
N ILE A 27 -9.02 12.59 -26.55
CA ILE A 27 -9.42 13.32 -27.77
C ILE A 27 -9.51 14.83 -27.50
N MET A 28 -10.15 15.24 -26.41
CA MET A 28 -10.30 16.67 -26.07
C MET A 28 -8.97 17.37 -25.81
N ASN A 29 -7.93 16.64 -25.43
CA ASN A 29 -6.62 17.18 -25.10
C ASN A 29 -5.51 16.77 -26.08
N THR A 30 -5.83 16.19 -27.25
CA THR A 30 -4.88 15.62 -28.22
C THR A 30 -3.68 16.55 -28.52
N PHE A 31 -3.89 17.85 -28.62
CA PHE A 31 -2.81 18.81 -28.92
C PHE A 31 -1.93 19.17 -27.72
N GLU A 32 -2.35 18.81 -26.49
CA GLU A 32 -1.68 19.13 -25.23
C GLU A 32 -1.40 17.90 -24.39
N LEU A 33 -1.82 16.71 -24.83
CA LEU A 33 -1.67 15.46 -24.10
C LEU A 33 -0.19 15.06 -24.02
N ALA A 34 0.42 15.26 -22.87
CA ALA A 34 1.81 14.88 -22.64
C ALA A 34 1.92 13.40 -22.22
N ALA A 35 1.15 12.99 -21.22
CA ALA A 35 1.19 11.61 -20.71
C ALA A 35 -0.05 11.27 -19.89
N ILE A 36 -0.29 9.96 -19.74
CA ILE A 36 -1.08 9.39 -18.64
C ILE A 36 -0.15 8.80 -17.60
N MET A 37 -0.52 8.90 -16.32
CA MET A 37 0.08 8.10 -15.25
C MET A 37 -0.95 7.05 -14.82
N VAL A 38 -0.56 5.78 -14.86
CA VAL A 38 -1.41 4.64 -14.52
C VAL A 38 -0.65 3.67 -13.63
N THR A 39 -1.34 3.10 -12.64
CA THR A 39 -0.82 2.00 -11.81
C THR A 39 -1.39 0.68 -12.31
N TYR A 40 -0.55 -0.35 -12.47
CA TYR A 40 -0.97 -1.67 -12.92
C TYR A 40 -0.24 -2.77 -12.14
N PRO A 41 -0.96 -3.74 -11.52
CA PRO A 41 -2.42 -3.70 -11.29
C PRO A 41 -2.85 -2.43 -10.56
N SER A 42 -4.14 -2.07 -10.61
CA SER A 42 -4.60 -0.79 -10.09
C SER A 42 -4.46 -0.69 -8.56
N THR A 43 -4.36 0.52 -8.03
CA THR A 43 -4.39 0.78 -6.58
C THR A 43 -5.70 0.36 -5.90
N HIS A 44 -6.74 0.05 -6.67
CA HIS A 44 -7.98 -0.55 -6.18
C HIS A 44 -7.87 -2.06 -5.92
N GLY A 45 -6.69 -2.65 -6.13
CA GLY A 45 -6.41 -4.06 -5.89
C GLY A 45 -6.95 -4.98 -6.99
N VAL A 46 -7.25 -4.47 -8.16
CA VAL A 46 -7.76 -5.25 -9.30
C VAL A 46 -6.87 -5.16 -10.53
N PHE A 47 -6.85 -6.19 -11.34
CA PHE A 47 -6.23 -6.13 -12.66
C PHE A 47 -7.07 -5.26 -13.57
N GLU A 48 -6.38 -4.44 -14.39
CA GLU A 48 -6.99 -3.64 -15.44
C GLU A 48 -6.97 -4.44 -16.76
N PRO A 49 -8.08 -5.07 -17.15
CA PRO A 49 -8.10 -5.93 -18.33
C PRO A 49 -7.89 -5.14 -19.63
N THR A 50 -8.16 -3.83 -19.60
CA THR A 50 -8.08 -2.94 -20.76
C THR A 50 -6.76 -2.17 -20.85
N ILE A 51 -5.72 -2.55 -20.07
CA ILE A 51 -4.45 -1.82 -20.03
C ILE A 51 -3.83 -1.57 -21.41
N LYS A 52 -3.94 -2.53 -22.35
CA LYS A 52 -3.44 -2.38 -23.72
C LYS A 52 -4.22 -1.33 -24.50
N ASP A 53 -5.53 -1.29 -24.32
CA ASP A 53 -6.39 -0.28 -24.98
C ASP A 53 -6.16 1.11 -24.37
N ILE A 54 -5.93 1.20 -23.06
CA ILE A 54 -5.54 2.45 -22.39
C ILE A 54 -4.26 3.00 -23.02
N CYS A 55 -3.22 2.18 -23.13
CA CYS A 55 -1.96 2.59 -23.76
C CYS A 55 -2.17 3.02 -25.22
N ARG A 56 -2.93 2.25 -26.00
CA ARG A 56 -3.23 2.56 -27.41
C ARG A 56 -3.95 3.90 -27.55
N ILE A 57 -5.01 4.14 -26.78
CA ILE A 57 -5.77 5.39 -26.82
C ILE A 57 -4.86 6.59 -26.54
N VAL A 58 -3.99 6.48 -25.55
CA VAL A 58 -3.06 7.57 -25.19
C VAL A 58 -2.04 7.82 -26.30
N HIS A 59 -1.46 6.77 -26.86
CA HIS A 59 -0.49 6.87 -27.98
C HIS A 59 -1.13 7.45 -29.25
N GLU A 60 -2.33 7.01 -29.61
CA GLU A 60 -3.07 7.52 -30.78
C GLU A 60 -3.40 9.02 -30.66
N ASN A 61 -3.45 9.54 -29.42
CA ASN A 61 -3.63 10.96 -29.13
C ASN A 61 -2.31 11.72 -28.81
N GLY A 62 -1.15 11.12 -29.11
CA GLY A 62 0.17 11.75 -29.01
C GLY A 62 0.79 11.75 -27.62
N GLY A 63 0.15 11.16 -26.62
CA GLY A 63 0.66 11.06 -25.24
C GLY A 63 1.61 9.88 -25.02
N GLN A 64 2.29 9.89 -23.89
CA GLN A 64 3.12 8.79 -23.39
C GLN A 64 2.44 8.09 -22.22
N VAL A 65 2.80 6.84 -21.94
CA VAL A 65 2.29 6.08 -20.81
C VAL A 65 3.36 5.94 -19.73
N TYR A 66 3.13 6.62 -18.61
CA TYR A 66 3.95 6.48 -17.41
C TYR A 66 3.29 5.45 -16.49
N LEU A 67 3.93 4.29 -16.33
CA LEU A 67 3.51 3.26 -15.41
C LEU A 67 4.06 3.54 -14.01
N ASP A 68 3.18 3.65 -13.04
CA ASP A 68 3.55 3.51 -11.65
C ASP A 68 3.79 2.01 -11.35
N GLY A 69 5.05 1.64 -11.41
CA GLY A 69 5.55 0.31 -11.07
C GLY A 69 6.17 0.26 -9.68
N ALA A 70 5.79 1.19 -8.80
CA ALA A 70 6.29 1.23 -7.43
C ALA A 70 6.20 -0.13 -6.73
N ASN A 71 5.13 -0.88 -6.99
CA ASN A 71 4.96 -2.26 -6.57
C ASN A 71 4.78 -3.17 -7.80
N LEU A 72 5.73 -4.07 -8.03
CA LEU A 72 5.70 -5.06 -9.10
C LEU A 72 5.41 -6.48 -8.60
N ASN A 73 4.95 -6.65 -7.36
CA ASN A 73 4.71 -7.98 -6.77
C ASN A 73 3.73 -8.85 -7.58
N ALA A 74 2.85 -8.25 -8.36
CA ALA A 74 1.93 -8.96 -9.24
C ALA A 74 2.43 -9.13 -10.69
N GLN A 75 3.61 -8.59 -11.03
CA GLN A 75 4.05 -8.51 -12.43
C GLN A 75 5.34 -9.28 -12.73
N VAL A 76 6.28 -9.36 -11.79
CA VAL A 76 7.61 -9.94 -12.04
C VAL A 76 7.49 -11.32 -12.66
N CYS A 77 8.10 -11.53 -13.81
CA CYS A 77 8.07 -12.75 -14.63
C CYS A 77 6.69 -13.12 -15.24
N LEU A 78 5.59 -12.43 -14.90
CA LEU A 78 4.25 -12.69 -15.46
C LEU A 78 3.82 -11.64 -16.48
N ALA A 79 4.12 -10.37 -16.25
CA ALA A 79 3.78 -9.28 -17.15
C ALA A 79 4.95 -8.30 -17.28
N LYS A 80 5.20 -7.84 -18.51
CA LYS A 80 6.25 -6.86 -18.77
C LYS A 80 5.61 -5.53 -19.17
N PRO A 81 6.00 -4.41 -18.54
CA PRO A 81 5.48 -3.09 -18.88
C PRO A 81 5.51 -2.74 -20.37
N CYS A 82 6.57 -3.10 -21.07
CA CYS A 82 6.68 -2.85 -22.52
C CYS A 82 5.71 -3.67 -23.38
N ASP A 83 5.26 -4.85 -22.92
CA ASP A 83 4.40 -5.73 -23.70
C ASP A 83 2.95 -5.24 -23.77
N TYR A 84 2.55 -4.37 -22.85
CA TYR A 84 1.24 -3.73 -22.86
C TYR A 84 1.27 -2.24 -23.26
N GLY A 85 2.47 -1.66 -23.45
CA GLY A 85 2.61 -0.33 -24.04
C GLY A 85 3.05 0.77 -23.08
N ALA A 86 3.61 0.44 -21.92
CA ALA A 86 4.19 1.45 -21.04
C ALA A 86 5.50 2.02 -21.62
N ASP A 87 5.63 3.34 -21.63
CA ASP A 87 6.80 4.06 -22.15
C ASP A 87 7.83 4.35 -21.04
N VAL A 88 7.36 4.57 -19.83
CA VAL A 88 8.18 4.76 -18.63
C VAL A 88 7.61 3.91 -17.51
N CYS A 89 8.49 3.25 -16.76
CA CYS A 89 8.12 2.55 -15.54
C CYS A 89 9.14 2.89 -14.45
N HIS A 90 8.69 3.44 -13.31
CA HIS A 90 9.52 3.53 -12.12
C HIS A 90 9.30 2.34 -11.20
N LEU A 91 10.29 2.04 -10.37
CA LEU A 91 10.26 0.94 -9.42
C LEU A 91 10.66 1.43 -8.02
N ASN A 92 10.02 0.85 -6.99
CA ASN A 92 10.47 0.99 -5.62
C ASN A 92 11.16 -0.31 -5.17
N LEU A 93 12.48 -0.25 -5.04
CA LEU A 93 13.26 -1.43 -4.65
C LEU A 93 12.92 -1.92 -3.24
N HIS A 94 12.42 -1.04 -2.37
CA HIS A 94 12.00 -1.38 -1.00
C HIS A 94 10.63 -2.07 -0.93
N LYS A 95 9.97 -2.31 -2.05
CA LYS A 95 8.76 -3.12 -2.14
C LYS A 95 9.09 -4.49 -2.71
N THR A 96 9.27 -4.60 -4.01
CA THR A 96 9.44 -5.89 -4.70
C THR A 96 10.88 -6.45 -4.65
N PHE A 97 11.89 -5.60 -4.42
CA PHE A 97 13.30 -5.96 -4.59
C PHE A 97 14.14 -5.86 -3.30
N CYS A 98 13.47 -6.02 -2.15
CA CYS A 98 14.08 -6.41 -0.87
C CYS A 98 15.01 -5.39 -0.19
N ILE A 99 15.19 -4.17 -0.69
CA ILE A 99 15.97 -3.18 0.09
C ILE A 99 15.16 -2.67 1.28
N PRO A 100 15.81 -2.26 2.39
CA PRO A 100 15.11 -1.68 3.51
C PRO A 100 14.54 -0.30 3.17
N HIS A 101 13.36 0.03 3.72
CA HIS A 101 12.81 1.39 3.65
C HIS A 101 13.52 2.35 4.61
N GLY A 102 14.01 1.85 5.73
CA GLY A 102 14.89 2.56 6.66
C GLY A 102 14.25 3.73 7.39
N GLY A 103 12.91 3.73 7.51
CA GLY A 103 12.18 4.80 8.21
C GLY A 103 12.09 6.13 7.46
N GLY A 104 12.54 6.20 6.20
CA GLY A 104 12.52 7.46 5.45
C GLY A 104 12.62 7.29 3.94
N GLY A 105 12.69 6.08 3.50
CA GLY A 105 12.87 5.74 2.10
C GLY A 105 14.32 5.90 1.62
N PRO A 106 14.83 4.89 0.92
CA PRO A 106 16.16 4.94 0.32
C PRO A 106 16.19 5.92 -0.86
N GLY A 107 17.31 6.60 -1.03
CA GLY A 107 17.52 7.57 -2.09
C GLY A 107 17.80 6.91 -3.45
N VAL A 108 17.02 5.91 -3.87
CA VAL A 108 17.17 5.26 -5.17
C VAL A 108 15.80 4.95 -5.76
N GLY A 109 15.61 5.27 -7.04
CA GLY A 109 14.38 5.01 -7.78
C GLY A 109 14.71 4.67 -9.22
N PRO A 110 14.95 3.39 -9.54
CA PRO A 110 15.20 2.97 -10.91
C PRO A 110 14.02 3.27 -11.82
N ILE A 111 14.30 3.65 -13.04
CA ILE A 111 13.31 3.79 -14.10
C ILE A 111 13.72 2.96 -15.32
N GLY A 112 12.74 2.35 -15.97
CA GLY A 112 12.85 1.80 -17.31
C GLY A 112 12.16 2.74 -18.28
N VAL A 113 12.77 2.97 -19.46
CA VAL A 113 12.18 3.82 -20.49
C VAL A 113 12.17 3.12 -21.84
N ALA A 114 11.13 3.40 -22.65
CA ALA A 114 11.06 2.95 -24.02
C ALA A 114 12.19 3.57 -24.86
N LYS A 115 12.62 2.88 -25.93
CA LYS A 115 13.78 3.26 -26.74
C LYS A 115 13.73 4.71 -27.24
N HIS A 116 12.56 5.19 -27.64
CA HIS A 116 12.40 6.55 -28.19
C HIS A 116 12.59 7.64 -27.12
N LEU A 117 12.46 7.31 -25.85
CA LEU A 117 12.68 8.24 -24.73
C LEU A 117 14.13 8.27 -24.25
N THR A 118 14.96 7.31 -24.65
CA THR A 118 16.37 7.23 -24.22
C THR A 118 17.16 8.53 -24.42
N PRO A 119 17.01 9.28 -25.54
CA PRO A 119 17.74 10.55 -25.74
C PRO A 119 17.37 11.64 -24.73
N PHE A 120 16.23 11.51 -24.06
CA PHE A 120 15.71 12.51 -23.10
C PHE A 120 16.06 12.17 -21.65
N VAL A 121 16.61 10.98 -21.38
CA VAL A 121 17.11 10.62 -20.05
C VAL A 121 18.39 11.37 -19.79
N THR A 122 18.34 12.37 -18.89
CA THR A 122 19.48 13.22 -18.58
C THR A 122 20.11 12.79 -17.25
N HIS A 123 21.46 12.77 -17.22
CA HIS A 123 22.23 12.43 -16.02
C HIS A 123 22.54 13.62 -15.11
N ARG A 124 21.87 14.77 -15.30
CA ARG A 124 22.21 16.03 -14.61
C ARG A 124 21.07 16.67 -13.81
N VAL A 125 20.03 15.92 -13.52
CA VAL A 125 18.85 16.47 -12.83
C VAL A 125 18.86 16.23 -11.33
N SER A 126 19.80 15.45 -10.81
CA SER A 126 19.91 15.09 -9.39
C SER A 126 21.38 15.28 -8.92
N ALA A 127 21.53 15.66 -7.64
CA ALA A 127 22.83 15.73 -6.99
C ALA A 127 23.54 14.37 -6.86
N ALA A 128 22.78 13.28 -6.93
CA ALA A 128 23.27 11.90 -6.88
C ALA A 128 22.61 11.09 -8.01
N GLU A 129 23.27 11.02 -9.16
CA GLU A 129 22.77 10.33 -10.38
C GLU A 129 22.44 8.85 -10.13
N GLN A 130 23.21 8.19 -9.28
CA GLN A 130 23.04 6.78 -8.94
C GLN A 130 22.23 6.58 -7.66
N GLY A 131 21.70 7.66 -7.09
CA GLY A 131 21.04 7.62 -5.80
C GLY A 131 21.95 7.04 -4.70
N SER A 132 21.39 6.32 -3.75
CA SER A 132 22.14 5.60 -2.70
C SER A 132 22.66 4.27 -3.26
N ALA A 133 23.65 4.32 -4.14
CA ALA A 133 24.14 3.16 -4.90
C ALA A 133 24.59 1.98 -4.01
N SER A 134 24.99 2.24 -2.76
CA SER A 134 25.44 1.21 -1.80
C SER A 134 24.35 0.19 -1.43
N ILE A 135 23.07 0.50 -1.66
CA ILE A 135 21.97 -0.45 -1.39
C ILE A 135 21.65 -1.36 -2.59
N LEU A 136 22.11 -1.05 -3.79
CA LEU A 136 21.85 -1.84 -5.00
C LEU A 136 22.35 -3.31 -4.90
N PRO A 137 23.48 -3.61 -4.23
CA PRO A 137 23.89 -5.00 -4.01
C PRO A 137 22.86 -5.86 -3.31
N ILE A 138 21.97 -5.30 -2.48
CA ILE A 138 20.90 -6.04 -1.81
C ILE A 138 19.91 -6.58 -2.84
N SER A 139 19.39 -5.73 -3.73
CA SER A 139 18.49 -6.16 -4.80
C SER A 139 19.17 -7.12 -5.77
N TRP A 140 20.44 -6.86 -6.11
CA TRP A 140 21.22 -7.76 -6.96
C TRP A 140 21.35 -9.14 -6.34
N MET A 141 21.70 -9.24 -5.06
CA MET A 141 21.80 -10.50 -4.33
C MET A 141 20.47 -11.22 -4.27
N TYR A 142 19.39 -10.51 -3.95
CA TYR A 142 18.03 -11.05 -3.92
C TYR A 142 17.66 -11.69 -5.26
N ILE A 143 17.84 -10.96 -6.37
CA ILE A 143 17.57 -11.46 -7.72
C ILE A 143 18.43 -12.68 -8.06
N ARG A 144 19.73 -12.65 -7.68
CA ARG A 144 20.64 -13.77 -7.92
C ARG A 144 20.30 -15.01 -7.11
N MET A 145 19.85 -14.84 -5.88
CA MET A 145 19.45 -15.95 -5.00
C MET A 145 18.13 -16.58 -5.44
N MET A 146 17.16 -15.77 -5.85
CA MET A 146 15.85 -16.25 -6.29
C MET A 146 15.91 -16.91 -7.67
N GLY A 147 16.70 -16.34 -8.58
CA GLY A 147 16.67 -16.73 -9.98
C GLY A 147 15.33 -16.42 -10.65
N GLY A 148 15.18 -16.77 -11.93
CA GLY A 148 13.92 -16.54 -12.68
C GLY A 148 12.74 -17.31 -12.07
N ASP A 149 12.93 -18.59 -11.81
CA ASP A 149 11.86 -19.45 -11.28
C ASP A 149 11.41 -19.02 -9.88
N GLY A 150 12.35 -18.63 -9.01
CA GLY A 150 12.03 -18.14 -7.68
C GLY A 150 11.26 -16.82 -7.71
N LEU A 151 11.64 -15.87 -8.58
CA LEU A 151 10.94 -14.61 -8.75
C LEU A 151 9.53 -14.81 -9.32
N GLN A 152 9.37 -15.71 -10.30
CA GLN A 152 8.05 -16.06 -10.83
C GLN A 152 7.17 -16.64 -9.74
N LYS A 153 7.69 -17.60 -8.97
CA LYS A 153 6.97 -18.23 -7.87
C LYS A 153 6.58 -17.23 -6.79
N ALA A 154 7.45 -16.25 -6.47
CA ALA A 154 7.13 -15.19 -5.53
C ALA A 154 5.90 -14.38 -6.00
N THR A 155 5.86 -14.00 -7.27
CA THR A 155 4.72 -13.29 -7.86
C THR A 155 3.43 -14.14 -7.81
N GLU A 156 3.52 -15.41 -8.20
CA GLU A 156 2.37 -16.33 -8.15
C GLU A 156 1.84 -16.51 -6.73
N VAL A 157 2.73 -16.63 -5.75
CA VAL A 157 2.35 -16.75 -4.33
C VAL A 157 1.72 -15.45 -3.82
N SER A 158 2.24 -14.29 -4.18
CA SER A 158 1.65 -12.98 -3.80
C SER A 158 0.20 -12.87 -4.28
N LEU A 159 -0.07 -13.26 -5.53
CA LEU A 159 -1.43 -13.29 -6.08
C LEU A 159 -2.33 -14.32 -5.37
N LEU A 160 -1.80 -15.51 -5.10
CA LEU A 160 -2.54 -16.58 -4.43
C LEU A 160 -2.91 -16.20 -3.01
N THR A 161 -1.96 -15.67 -2.22
CA THR A 161 -2.17 -15.31 -0.82
C THR A 161 -3.16 -14.17 -0.66
N ALA A 162 -3.10 -13.14 -1.53
CA ALA A 162 -4.06 -12.05 -1.53
C ALA A 162 -5.49 -12.54 -1.82
N ASN A 163 -5.67 -13.40 -2.81
CA ASN A 163 -6.97 -13.99 -3.14
C ASN A 163 -7.49 -14.91 -2.04
N TRP A 164 -6.61 -15.72 -1.45
CA TRP A 164 -6.98 -16.57 -0.33
C TRP A 164 -7.44 -15.73 0.87
N LEU A 165 -6.69 -14.69 1.20
CA LEU A 165 -6.99 -13.82 2.34
C LEU A 165 -8.29 -13.03 2.10
N ALA A 166 -8.47 -12.48 0.89
CA ALA A 166 -9.70 -11.82 0.49
C ALA A 166 -10.92 -12.72 0.70
N HIS A 167 -10.83 -14.00 0.26
CA HIS A 167 -11.91 -14.98 0.45
C HIS A 167 -12.18 -15.28 1.93
N GLN A 168 -11.15 -15.39 2.78
CA GLN A 168 -11.32 -15.68 4.20
C GLN A 168 -11.96 -14.53 4.97
N ILE A 169 -11.68 -13.29 4.58
CA ILE A 169 -12.08 -12.09 5.33
C ILE A 169 -13.39 -11.48 4.78
N ASP A 170 -13.73 -11.67 3.50
CA ASP A 170 -14.93 -11.11 2.86
C ASP A 170 -16.26 -11.36 3.62
N PRO A 171 -16.47 -12.49 4.31
CA PRO A 171 -17.67 -12.70 5.11
C PRO A 171 -17.85 -11.69 6.27
N TYR A 172 -16.75 -11.13 6.77
CA TYR A 172 -16.71 -10.23 7.93
C TYR A 172 -16.51 -8.77 7.52
N PHE A 173 -15.61 -8.53 6.57
CA PHE A 173 -15.28 -7.23 6.00
C PHE A 173 -15.31 -7.36 4.48
N LYS A 174 -16.25 -6.73 3.84
CA LYS A 174 -16.43 -6.87 2.40
C LYS A 174 -15.22 -6.39 1.63
N VAL A 175 -14.77 -7.19 0.67
CA VAL A 175 -13.80 -6.75 -0.34
C VAL A 175 -14.50 -5.74 -1.23
N LEU A 176 -13.97 -4.52 -1.28
CA LEU A 176 -14.63 -3.39 -1.95
C LEU A 176 -14.61 -3.54 -3.47
N TYR A 177 -13.47 -3.96 -4.01
CA TYR A 177 -13.28 -4.11 -5.46
C TYR A 177 -12.81 -5.53 -5.78
N LYS A 178 -13.43 -6.13 -6.77
CA LYS A 178 -13.08 -7.43 -7.31
C LYS A 178 -13.16 -7.35 -8.84
N GLY A 179 -12.18 -7.88 -9.54
CA GLY A 179 -12.19 -7.92 -10.99
C GLY A 179 -13.27 -8.85 -11.55
N ASN A 180 -13.39 -8.90 -12.87
CA ASN A 180 -14.43 -9.62 -13.62
C ASN A 180 -14.60 -11.10 -13.24
N ASN A 181 -13.58 -11.72 -12.63
CA ASN A 181 -13.59 -13.11 -12.20
C ASN A 181 -13.75 -13.27 -10.68
N ASP A 182 -14.27 -12.24 -9.99
CA ASP A 182 -14.36 -12.19 -8.52
C ASP A 182 -12.99 -12.41 -7.85
N ARG A 183 -11.93 -11.81 -8.43
CA ARG A 183 -10.55 -11.93 -7.99
C ARG A 183 -9.93 -10.57 -7.73
N VAL A 184 -8.99 -10.56 -6.78
CA VAL A 184 -8.10 -9.43 -6.54
C VAL A 184 -6.72 -9.70 -7.16
N ALA A 185 -5.89 -8.67 -7.26
CA ALA A 185 -4.49 -8.81 -7.66
C ALA A 185 -3.64 -9.30 -6.47
N HIS A 186 -2.56 -8.61 -6.13
CA HIS A 186 -1.67 -8.94 -5.00
C HIS A 186 -2.06 -8.26 -3.68
N GLU A 187 -3.03 -7.39 -3.71
CA GLU A 187 -3.59 -6.67 -2.57
C GLU A 187 -5.11 -6.60 -2.66
N CYS A 188 -5.77 -6.37 -1.53
CA CYS A 188 -7.22 -6.24 -1.47
C CYS A 188 -7.64 -5.12 -0.52
N ILE A 189 -8.80 -4.52 -0.79
CA ILE A 189 -9.35 -3.42 -0.02
C ILE A 189 -10.60 -3.89 0.71
N PHE A 190 -10.56 -3.84 2.04
CA PHE A 190 -11.70 -4.16 2.89
C PHE A 190 -12.47 -2.91 3.27
N ASP A 191 -13.78 -2.93 3.03
CA ASP A 191 -14.70 -1.83 3.33
C ASP A 191 -15.11 -1.84 4.82
N CYS A 192 -14.77 -0.76 5.52
CA CYS A 192 -15.14 -0.55 6.93
C CYS A 192 -16.17 0.58 7.11
N ARG A 193 -16.63 1.22 6.03
CA ARG A 193 -17.45 2.43 6.07
C ARG A 193 -18.83 2.24 6.74
N ASN A 194 -19.38 1.04 6.62
CA ASN A 194 -20.70 0.72 7.18
C ASN A 194 -20.63 0.04 8.54
N MET A 195 -19.46 0.06 9.19
CA MET A 195 -19.30 -0.52 10.51
C MET A 195 -19.52 0.52 11.61
N PRO A 196 -19.93 0.11 12.82
CA PRO A 196 -20.13 1.02 13.96
C PRO A 196 -18.81 1.46 14.63
N VAL A 197 -17.68 1.14 14.02
CA VAL A 197 -16.32 1.54 14.39
C VAL A 197 -15.57 2.00 13.14
N THR A 198 -14.49 2.76 13.31
CA THR A 198 -13.68 3.23 12.18
C THR A 198 -12.63 2.19 11.76
N ALA A 199 -12.09 2.33 10.55
CA ALA A 199 -10.94 1.55 10.10
C ALA A 199 -9.73 1.74 11.04
N GLU A 200 -9.55 2.93 11.62
CA GLU A 200 -8.52 3.19 12.63
C GLU A 200 -8.76 2.38 13.91
N ASP A 201 -9.99 2.28 14.39
CA ASP A 201 -10.32 1.46 15.56
C ASP A 201 -9.92 -0.01 15.35
N ILE A 202 -10.24 -0.55 14.19
CA ILE A 202 -9.88 -1.93 13.79
C ILE A 202 -8.37 -2.08 13.74
N ALA A 203 -7.67 -1.14 13.11
CA ALA A 203 -6.21 -1.14 13.01
C ALA A 203 -5.54 -1.08 14.40
N LYS A 204 -6.04 -0.26 15.29
CA LYS A 204 -5.57 -0.18 16.68
C LYS A 204 -5.84 -1.49 17.44
N ARG A 205 -6.98 -2.12 17.21
CA ARG A 205 -7.29 -3.42 17.81
C ARG A 205 -6.39 -4.54 17.29
N LEU A 206 -6.02 -4.53 16.00
CA LEU A 206 -5.06 -5.47 15.42
C LEU A 206 -3.71 -5.46 16.14
N MET A 207 -3.29 -4.32 16.72
CA MET A 207 -2.04 -4.25 17.50
C MET A 207 -2.10 -5.15 18.75
N ASP A 208 -3.28 -5.26 19.41
CA ASP A 208 -3.46 -6.16 20.54
C ASP A 208 -3.40 -7.63 20.13
N TYR A 209 -3.78 -7.93 18.90
CA TYR A 209 -3.65 -9.25 18.26
C TYR A 209 -2.22 -9.55 17.78
N GLY A 210 -1.30 -8.57 17.94
CA GLY A 210 0.11 -8.70 17.54
C GLY A 210 0.36 -8.53 16.05
N PHE A 211 -0.45 -7.70 15.39
CA PHE A 211 -0.25 -7.32 13.99
C PHE A 211 0.09 -5.85 13.85
N HIS A 212 0.98 -5.56 12.92
CA HIS A 212 1.13 -4.21 12.41
C HIS A 212 -0.12 -3.85 11.59
N ALA A 213 -0.64 -2.65 11.78
CA ALA A 213 -1.85 -2.23 11.08
C ALA A 213 -1.62 -2.13 9.57
N PRO A 214 -2.60 -2.55 8.74
CA PRO A 214 -2.55 -2.33 7.30
C PRO A 214 -2.69 -0.84 6.95
N THR A 215 -2.48 -0.49 5.68
CA THR A 215 -2.71 0.87 5.18
C THR A 215 -4.18 1.25 5.32
N LEU A 216 -4.43 2.41 5.90
CA LEU A 216 -5.78 2.90 6.18
C LEU A 216 -6.20 3.99 5.19
N SER A 217 -7.49 3.97 4.84
CA SER A 217 -8.14 5.05 4.07
C SER A 217 -7.44 5.40 2.76
N TRP A 218 -6.86 4.39 2.12
CA TRP A 218 -6.21 4.49 0.82
C TRP A 218 -6.54 3.26 -0.05
N PRO A 219 -6.91 3.43 -1.32
CA PRO A 219 -7.20 4.69 -2.02
C PRO A 219 -8.55 5.31 -1.64
N VAL A 220 -9.37 4.61 -0.86
CA VAL A 220 -10.73 5.02 -0.46
C VAL A 220 -10.78 5.28 1.05
N LEU A 221 -11.37 6.40 1.45
CA LEU A 221 -11.55 6.74 2.87
C LEU A 221 -12.40 5.68 3.59
N GLY A 222 -12.00 5.32 4.81
CA GLY A 222 -12.73 4.37 5.65
C GLY A 222 -12.53 2.90 5.24
N THR A 223 -11.47 2.59 4.53
CA THR A 223 -11.10 1.23 4.13
C THR A 223 -9.74 0.81 4.72
N MET A 224 -9.43 -0.48 4.62
CA MET A 224 -8.12 -1.04 4.90
C MET A 224 -7.61 -1.75 3.65
N MET A 225 -6.37 -1.44 3.24
CA MET A 225 -5.69 -2.13 2.15
C MET A 225 -4.69 -3.13 2.73
N VAL A 226 -4.83 -4.40 2.35
CA VAL A 226 -4.01 -5.50 2.84
C VAL A 226 -3.27 -6.15 1.69
N GLU A 227 -1.96 -6.20 1.81
CA GLU A 227 -1.05 -6.90 0.91
C GLU A 227 -0.28 -7.96 1.72
N PRO A 228 -0.61 -9.26 1.60
CA PRO A 228 0.05 -10.31 2.38
C PRO A 228 1.46 -10.63 1.88
N THR A 229 1.79 -10.28 0.64
CA THR A 229 3.02 -10.61 -0.08
C THR A 229 3.29 -12.12 -0.20
N GLU A 230 4.46 -12.48 -0.73
CA GLU A 230 4.95 -13.86 -0.80
C GLU A 230 5.69 -14.31 0.46
N SER A 231 6.06 -13.36 1.33
CA SER A 231 6.91 -13.60 2.48
C SER A 231 6.18 -14.09 3.72
N GLU A 232 4.85 -13.94 3.76
CA GLU A 232 4.05 -14.40 4.89
C GLU A 232 3.77 -15.91 4.82
N SER A 233 3.93 -16.60 5.94
CA SER A 233 3.59 -18.01 6.04
C SER A 233 2.08 -18.22 6.02
N LEU A 234 1.63 -19.42 5.57
CA LEU A 234 0.21 -19.75 5.61
C LEU A 234 -0.36 -19.72 7.04
N ASP A 235 0.44 -20.06 8.05
CA ASP A 235 0.00 -20.04 9.44
C ASP A 235 -0.18 -18.59 9.94
N GLU A 236 0.68 -17.66 9.52
CA GLU A 236 0.52 -16.24 9.81
C GLU A 236 -0.71 -15.65 9.10
N LEU A 237 -0.94 -16.01 7.85
CA LEU A 237 -2.15 -15.63 7.12
C LEU A 237 -3.44 -16.14 7.80
N LYS A 238 -3.44 -17.39 8.27
CA LYS A 238 -4.56 -17.95 9.04
C LYS A 238 -4.75 -17.21 10.36
N ARG A 239 -3.66 -16.85 11.04
CA ARG A 239 -3.67 -16.09 12.28
C ARG A 239 -4.29 -14.70 12.06
N PHE A 240 -3.90 -14.03 10.97
CA PHE A 240 -4.47 -12.73 10.58
C PHE A 240 -5.96 -12.82 10.24
N ALA A 241 -6.36 -13.76 9.39
CA ALA A 241 -7.76 -13.97 9.05
C ALA A 241 -8.63 -14.25 10.29
N LYS A 242 -8.10 -15.07 11.23
CA LYS A 242 -8.77 -15.33 12.51
C LYS A 242 -8.88 -14.08 13.37
N ALA A 243 -7.83 -13.26 13.44
CA ALA A 243 -7.88 -11.99 14.18
C ALA A 243 -8.96 -11.05 13.61
N MET A 244 -9.02 -10.92 12.29
CA MET A 244 -10.05 -10.12 11.62
C MET A 244 -11.47 -10.64 11.95
N ALA A 245 -11.69 -11.95 11.87
CA ALA A 245 -12.98 -12.55 12.23
C ALA A 245 -13.38 -12.30 13.70
N MET A 246 -12.40 -12.41 14.62
CA MET A 246 -12.63 -12.13 16.05
C MET A 246 -12.94 -10.65 16.29
N ILE A 247 -12.20 -9.73 15.68
CA ILE A 247 -12.47 -8.29 15.77
C ILE A 247 -13.88 -7.96 15.24
N ALA A 248 -14.28 -8.59 14.13
CA ALA A 248 -15.65 -8.44 13.63
C ALA A 248 -16.69 -8.86 14.67
N GLY A 249 -16.46 -9.96 15.40
CA GLY A 249 -17.29 -10.36 16.50
C GLY A 249 -17.30 -9.36 17.66
N GLU A 250 -16.13 -8.88 18.09
CA GLU A 250 -15.98 -7.88 19.16
C GLU A 250 -16.75 -6.59 18.85
N ILE A 251 -16.75 -6.13 17.61
CA ILE A 251 -17.47 -4.92 17.18
C ILE A 251 -18.95 -4.97 17.54
N TYR A 252 -19.56 -6.14 17.50
CA TYR A 252 -21.00 -6.32 17.79
C TYR A 252 -21.28 -6.73 19.23
N VAL A 253 -20.32 -7.40 19.90
CA VAL A 253 -20.50 -7.88 21.28
C VAL A 253 -20.06 -6.82 22.30
N ASP A 254 -18.89 -6.24 22.12
CA ASP A 254 -18.37 -5.17 22.99
C ASP A 254 -17.52 -4.17 22.18
N ARG A 255 -18.21 -3.26 21.53
CA ARG A 255 -17.62 -2.23 20.69
C ARG A 255 -16.60 -1.37 21.43
N ASP A 256 -16.75 -1.16 22.72
CA ASP A 256 -15.83 -0.34 23.51
C ASP A 256 -14.45 -0.99 23.61
N MET A 257 -14.37 -2.32 23.55
CA MET A 257 -13.10 -3.03 23.50
C MET A 257 -12.30 -2.66 22.23
N VAL A 258 -12.95 -2.52 21.10
CA VAL A 258 -12.30 -2.11 19.83
C VAL A 258 -11.96 -0.61 19.82
N LYS A 259 -12.88 0.23 20.33
CA LYS A 259 -12.69 1.69 20.35
C LYS A 259 -11.62 2.18 21.30
N ASN A 260 -11.35 1.45 22.37
CA ASN A 260 -10.30 1.82 23.34
C ASN A 260 -8.94 1.18 23.06
N ALA A 261 -8.86 0.26 22.10
CA ALA A 261 -7.59 -0.35 21.67
C ALA A 261 -6.62 0.69 21.08
N PRO A 262 -5.29 0.44 21.11
CA PRO A 262 -4.62 -0.70 21.70
C PRO A 262 -4.39 -0.50 23.21
N TYR A 263 -4.23 -1.59 23.96
CA TYR A 263 -4.02 -1.57 25.40
C TYR A 263 -2.54 -1.62 25.73
N THR A 264 -2.04 -0.57 26.37
CA THR A 264 -0.62 -0.49 26.78
C THR A 264 -0.35 -1.28 28.05
N ALA A 265 0.90 -1.68 28.28
CA ALA A 265 1.32 -2.33 29.52
C ALA A 265 0.99 -1.46 30.75
N LYS A 266 1.20 -0.15 30.65
CA LYS A 266 0.89 0.81 31.72
C LYS A 266 -0.59 0.79 32.10
N GLU A 267 -1.47 0.71 31.11
CA GLU A 267 -2.92 0.66 31.33
C GLU A 267 -3.35 -0.66 31.97
N ILE A 268 -2.79 -1.79 31.49
CA ILE A 268 -3.11 -3.12 32.01
C ILE A 268 -2.73 -3.29 33.50
N VAL A 269 -1.60 -2.72 33.93
CA VAL A 269 -1.16 -2.81 35.33
C VAL A 269 -1.73 -1.71 36.25
N GLY A 270 -2.31 -0.67 35.65
CA GLY A 270 -2.89 0.47 36.35
C GLY A 270 -4.33 0.23 36.82
N GLU A 271 -5.05 1.33 37.08
CA GLU A 271 -6.47 1.31 37.40
C GLU A 271 -7.27 0.88 36.14
N TRP A 272 -8.05 -0.21 36.28
CA TRP A 272 -8.84 -0.75 35.19
C TRP A 272 -10.27 -0.21 35.24
N LYS A 273 -10.62 0.57 34.22
CA LYS A 273 -11.93 1.27 34.15
C LYS A 273 -12.91 0.64 33.16
N HIS A 274 -12.49 -0.42 32.46
CA HIS A 274 -13.31 -1.08 31.44
C HIS A 274 -14.19 -2.18 32.06
N LYS A 275 -15.29 -2.49 31.38
CA LYS A 275 -16.24 -3.54 31.78
C LYS A 275 -15.76 -4.96 31.46
N PHE A 276 -14.90 -5.09 30.42
CA PHE A 276 -14.28 -6.34 29.99
C PHE A 276 -13.00 -6.63 30.78
N SER A 277 -12.51 -7.87 30.69
CA SER A 277 -11.32 -8.27 31.45
C SER A 277 -10.03 -7.73 30.82
N ARG A 278 -8.99 -7.56 31.67
CA ARG A 278 -7.64 -7.25 31.19
C ARG A 278 -7.10 -8.33 30.26
N GLN A 279 -7.49 -9.59 30.51
CA GLN A 279 -7.11 -10.73 29.67
C GLN A 279 -7.67 -10.59 28.26
N ASP A 280 -8.97 -10.31 28.12
CA ASP A 280 -9.62 -10.15 26.82
C ASP A 280 -9.08 -8.93 26.05
N ALA A 281 -8.77 -7.86 26.78
CA ALA A 281 -8.16 -6.67 26.22
C ALA A 281 -6.75 -6.93 25.66
N ALA A 282 -5.85 -7.48 26.50
CA ALA A 282 -4.45 -7.60 26.18
C ALA A 282 -4.06 -8.87 25.42
N TYR A 283 -4.82 -9.96 25.61
CA TYR A 283 -4.51 -11.27 25.06
C TYR A 283 -5.71 -11.90 24.36
N PRO A 284 -6.26 -11.23 23.33
CA PRO A 284 -7.44 -11.73 22.61
C PRO A 284 -7.16 -13.04 21.88
N MET A 285 -5.88 -13.31 21.55
CA MET A 285 -5.40 -14.59 21.04
C MET A 285 -4.13 -15.02 21.80
N LYS A 286 -3.87 -16.34 21.84
CA LYS A 286 -2.63 -16.84 22.39
C LYS A 286 -1.44 -16.29 21.58
N GLN A 287 -0.50 -15.63 22.27
CA GLN A 287 0.73 -15.10 21.73
C GLN A 287 1.89 -15.62 22.56
N GLU A 288 2.96 -16.09 21.93
CA GLU A 288 4.17 -16.53 22.64
C GLU A 288 4.94 -15.32 23.18
N ASN A 289 5.04 -14.26 22.37
CA ASN A 289 5.68 -13.02 22.72
C ASN A 289 4.71 -11.86 22.49
N LYS A 290 4.18 -11.27 23.56
CA LYS A 290 3.31 -10.10 23.48
C LYS A 290 4.13 -8.87 23.13
N PHE A 291 3.85 -8.25 21.99
CA PHE A 291 4.31 -6.89 21.72
C PHE A 291 3.37 -5.89 22.41
N TRP A 292 3.95 -5.06 23.27
CA TRP A 292 3.21 -4.01 23.94
C TRP A 292 3.33 -2.70 23.18
N PRO A 293 2.24 -2.09 22.73
CA PRO A 293 2.29 -0.78 22.11
C PRO A 293 2.77 0.27 23.14
N ALA A 294 3.73 1.08 22.72
CA ALA A 294 4.28 2.15 23.57
C ALA A 294 3.26 3.28 23.78
N VAL A 295 2.38 3.49 22.80
CA VAL A 295 1.37 4.54 22.78
C VAL A 295 0.03 3.94 22.37
N ALA A 296 -1.05 4.31 23.06
CA ALA A 296 -2.40 3.89 22.70
C ALA A 296 -2.95 4.73 21.53
N ARG A 297 -3.46 5.91 21.84
CA ARG A 297 -4.01 6.84 20.85
C ARG A 297 -3.45 8.23 21.07
N ILE A 298 -3.25 8.96 20.01
CA ILE A 298 -2.85 10.36 20.02
C ILE A 298 -3.87 11.19 19.25
N ASP A 299 -4.00 12.44 19.63
CA ASP A 299 -4.76 13.42 18.83
C ASP A 299 -3.87 13.94 17.70
N ASN A 300 -3.93 13.27 16.54
CA ASN A 300 -3.14 13.62 15.38
C ASN A 300 -3.45 15.04 14.91
N VAL A 301 -4.73 15.46 14.95
CA VAL A 301 -5.16 16.77 14.48
C VAL A 301 -4.58 17.87 15.37
N TYR A 302 -4.60 17.64 16.68
CA TYR A 302 -3.94 18.57 17.62
C TYR A 302 -2.44 18.61 17.40
N GLY A 303 -1.79 17.44 17.29
CA GLY A 303 -0.34 17.33 17.07
C GLY A 303 0.12 18.05 15.82
N ASP A 304 -0.58 17.85 14.69
CA ASP A 304 -0.25 18.49 13.42
C ASP A 304 -0.40 20.03 13.45
N ARG A 305 -1.31 20.53 14.26
CA ARG A 305 -1.56 21.98 14.42
C ARG A 305 -0.72 22.63 15.50
N ASN A 306 -0.16 21.86 16.40
CA ASN A 306 0.60 22.33 17.56
C ASN A 306 1.97 21.67 17.60
N LEU A 307 2.79 21.97 16.61
CA LEU A 307 4.16 21.46 16.52
C LEU A 307 4.97 21.98 17.71
N VAL A 308 5.59 21.07 18.45
CA VAL A 308 6.54 21.41 19.51
C VAL A 308 7.95 21.23 18.95
N CYS A 309 8.67 22.33 18.78
CA CYS A 309 10.08 22.29 18.43
C CYS A 309 10.88 22.01 19.72
N SER A 310 11.55 20.85 19.76
CA SER A 310 12.43 20.46 20.87
C SER A 310 13.87 20.97 20.69
N CYS A 311 14.17 21.71 19.62
CA CYS A 311 15.47 22.35 19.45
C CYS A 311 15.55 23.53 20.42
N ASN A 312 16.45 23.48 21.37
CA ASN A 312 16.83 24.66 22.15
C ASN A 312 17.31 25.75 21.18
N ASN A 313 16.85 26.98 21.38
CA ASN A 313 17.39 28.11 20.63
C ASN A 313 18.90 28.18 20.93
N ILE A 314 19.70 27.75 19.95
CA ILE A 314 21.18 27.83 20.03
C ILE A 314 21.67 29.30 20.23
N LEU A 315 20.75 30.26 20.09
CA LEU A 315 21.05 31.70 20.20
C LEU A 315 20.83 32.30 21.60
N GLU A 316 20.36 31.53 22.61
CA GLU A 316 20.16 32.03 23.98
C GLU A 316 21.32 31.80 24.94
N ASP A 317 22.36 31.08 24.54
CA ASP A 317 23.55 30.81 25.35
C ASP A 317 24.75 31.73 25.10
N GLU A 318 24.60 32.81 24.34
CA GLU A 318 25.65 33.84 24.20
C GLU A 318 25.32 35.11 24.99
N ASN A 319 25.26 34.98 26.31
CA ASN A 319 25.56 36.12 27.19
C ASN A 319 26.34 35.62 28.40
N PRO A 320 27.59 36.15 28.60
CA PRO A 320 28.46 35.79 29.72
C PRO A 320 27.99 36.40 31.04
#